data_4f435f4e7adbab18ac758df4d64da2ce
#
_entry.id   4f435f4e7adbab18ac758df4d64da2ce
#
_cell.length_a   1.000
_cell.length_b   1.000
_cell.length_c   1.000
_cell.angle_alpha   90.00
_cell.angle_beta   90.00
_cell.angle_gamma   90.00
#
_symmetry.space_group_name_H-M   'P 1'
#
loop_
_entity.id
_entity.type
_entity.pdbx_description
1 polymer ?
#
loop_
_entity_poly.entity_id
_entity_poly.type
_entity_poly.pdbx_seq_one_letter_code
_entity_poly.pdbx_strand_id
1 'polypeptide(L)'
;MNLPPRFTRMRSRHGMTLIELCIVIVILGILLVVAVASLQRARMMANESSAIAMLRTITKAEFAYASECGRGHYAPSLATLGSARPGRDQSYLSEDIGLVDMPERNGYRFNILPGLDSSAGLPDCNKIATRTTFYASATPLALGRTGSRAFATSQSNGIWQRPGSVPPPQPFGAPSEYVH
;
A
#
# COMPACT_ATOMS: atom_id res chain seq x y z
N MET A 1 61.42 -48.27 4.45
CA MET A 1 60.06 -47.73 4.70
C MET A 1 59.71 -46.85 3.52
N ASN A 2 59.06 -47.41 2.48
CA ASN A 2 58.80 -46.74 1.20
C ASN A 2 57.39 -46.15 1.23
N LEU A 3 57.27 -44.81 1.15
CA LEU A 3 56.00 -44.11 0.98
C LEU A 3 55.58 -44.18 -0.50
N PRO A 4 54.31 -44.46 -0.82
CA PRO A 4 53.82 -44.46 -2.20
C PRO A 4 53.63 -43.02 -2.72
N PRO A 5 53.78 -42.78 -4.04
CA PRO A 5 53.66 -41.46 -4.63
C PRO A 5 52.19 -40.98 -4.57
N ARG A 6 51.96 -39.75 -4.10
CA ARG A 6 50.67 -39.07 -4.15
C ARG A 6 50.37 -38.69 -5.60
N PHE A 7 49.42 -39.33 -6.22
CA PHE A 7 48.86 -38.92 -7.50
C PHE A 7 48.00 -37.68 -7.29
N THR A 8 48.51 -36.51 -7.64
CA THR A 8 47.71 -35.29 -7.78
C THR A 8 46.84 -35.40 -9.02
N ARG A 9 45.52 -35.61 -8.81
CA ARG A 9 44.53 -35.63 -9.87
C ARG A 9 44.44 -34.21 -10.49
N MET A 10 45.07 -34.02 -11.64
CA MET A 10 44.92 -32.79 -12.42
C MET A 10 43.45 -32.68 -12.83
N ARG A 11 42.75 -31.71 -12.23
CA ARG A 11 41.38 -31.34 -12.59
C ARG A 11 41.46 -30.61 -13.93
N SER A 12 41.06 -31.31 -15.02
CA SER A 12 41.03 -30.73 -16.37
C SER A 12 40.04 -29.54 -16.34
N ARG A 13 40.53 -28.34 -16.55
CA ARG A 13 39.74 -27.15 -16.78
C ARG A 13 39.26 -27.22 -18.24
N HIS A 14 38.02 -27.63 -18.45
CA HIS A 14 37.41 -27.52 -19.77
C HIS A 14 37.13 -26.03 -20.02
N GLY A 15 37.80 -25.44 -21.00
CA GLY A 15 37.52 -24.11 -21.51
C GLY A 15 36.16 -24.11 -22.21
N MET A 16 35.32 -23.10 -21.92
CA MET A 16 34.02 -22.92 -22.57
C MET A 16 34.22 -22.42 -24.00
N THR A 17 33.49 -22.95 -24.95
CA THR A 17 33.56 -22.53 -26.37
C THR A 17 32.76 -21.23 -26.55
N LEU A 18 33.13 -20.41 -27.53
CA LEU A 18 32.42 -19.16 -27.86
C LEU A 18 30.97 -19.46 -28.25
N ILE A 19 30.69 -20.53 -28.95
CA ILE A 19 29.33 -20.92 -29.35
C ILE A 19 28.49 -21.32 -28.14
N GLU A 20 29.05 -22.02 -27.16
CA GLU A 20 28.35 -22.40 -25.93
C GLU A 20 27.95 -21.15 -25.12
N LEU A 21 28.84 -20.16 -25.03
CA LEU A 21 28.52 -18.89 -24.40
C LEU A 21 27.37 -18.17 -25.15
N CYS A 22 27.42 -18.11 -26.49
CA CYS A 22 26.38 -17.51 -27.31
C CYS A 22 25.00 -18.15 -27.09
N ILE A 23 24.92 -19.47 -27.03
CA ILE A 23 23.65 -20.17 -26.77
C ILE A 23 23.13 -19.85 -25.38
N VAL A 24 23.98 -19.82 -24.37
CA VAL A 24 23.57 -19.49 -22.98
C VAL A 24 22.98 -18.11 -22.87
N ILE A 25 23.60 -17.07 -23.46
CA ILE A 25 23.08 -15.71 -23.39
C ILE A 25 21.75 -15.55 -24.13
N VAL A 26 21.54 -16.27 -25.24
CA VAL A 26 20.25 -16.27 -25.97
C VAL A 26 19.15 -16.88 -25.09
N ILE A 27 19.39 -18.03 -24.47
CA ILE A 27 18.42 -18.68 -23.58
C ILE A 27 18.12 -17.81 -22.38
N LEU A 28 19.13 -17.22 -21.73
CA LEU A 28 18.96 -16.30 -20.61
C LEU A 28 18.15 -15.06 -21.01
N GLY A 29 18.39 -14.51 -22.21
CA GLY A 29 17.63 -13.37 -22.74
C GLY A 29 16.14 -13.66 -22.85
N ILE A 30 15.75 -14.82 -23.38
CA ILE A 30 14.35 -15.25 -23.49
C ILE A 30 13.71 -15.42 -22.10
N LEU A 31 14.40 -16.06 -21.16
CA LEU A 31 13.89 -16.26 -19.80
C LEU A 31 13.69 -14.94 -19.06
N LEU A 32 14.59 -13.97 -19.22
CA LEU A 32 14.48 -12.65 -18.59
C LEU A 32 13.24 -11.88 -19.04
N VAL A 33 12.86 -11.94 -20.33
CA VAL A 33 11.66 -11.24 -20.83
C VAL A 33 10.40 -11.72 -20.11
N VAL A 34 10.25 -13.02 -19.91
CA VAL A 34 9.09 -13.60 -19.21
C VAL A 34 9.11 -13.25 -17.71
N ALA A 35 10.31 -13.29 -17.09
CA ALA A 35 10.47 -13.01 -15.66
C ALA A 35 10.11 -11.56 -15.29
N VAL A 36 10.48 -10.59 -16.12
CA VAL A 36 10.16 -9.15 -15.85
C VAL A 36 8.67 -8.88 -15.86
N ALA A 37 7.92 -9.44 -16.81
CA ALA A 37 6.47 -9.22 -16.89
C ALA A 37 5.72 -9.80 -15.68
N SER A 38 6.13 -10.98 -15.19
CA SER A 38 5.53 -11.61 -14.01
C SER A 38 5.84 -10.83 -12.73
N LEU A 39 7.06 -10.29 -12.60
CA LEU A 39 7.47 -9.47 -11.46
C LEU A 39 6.67 -8.16 -11.36
N GLN A 40 6.39 -7.50 -12.49
CA GLN A 40 5.57 -6.28 -12.49
C GLN A 40 4.15 -6.55 -11.98
N ARG A 41 3.52 -7.63 -12.41
CA ARG A 41 2.19 -8.04 -11.92
C ARG A 41 2.22 -8.34 -10.43
N ALA A 42 3.22 -9.08 -9.95
CA ALA A 42 3.37 -9.38 -8.53
C ALA A 42 3.54 -8.10 -7.68
N ARG A 43 4.32 -7.13 -8.16
CA ARG A 43 4.46 -5.82 -7.50
C ARG A 43 3.15 -5.05 -7.43
N MET A 44 2.36 -5.00 -8.52
CA MET A 44 1.05 -4.34 -8.51
C MET A 44 0.12 -4.99 -7.48
N MET A 45 0.04 -6.32 -7.44
CA MET A 45 -0.80 -7.04 -6.45
C MET A 45 -0.34 -6.78 -5.02
N ALA A 46 0.96 -6.73 -4.75
CA ALA A 46 1.51 -6.40 -3.45
C ALA A 46 1.18 -4.96 -3.03
N ASN A 47 1.27 -4.00 -3.95
CA ASN A 47 0.89 -2.61 -3.71
C ASN A 47 -0.61 -2.47 -3.40
N GLU A 48 -1.48 -3.14 -4.15
CA GLU A 48 -2.92 -3.16 -3.93
C GLU A 48 -3.27 -3.75 -2.55
N SER A 49 -2.65 -4.87 -2.18
CA SER A 49 -2.83 -5.46 -0.85
C SER A 49 -2.35 -4.54 0.27
N SER A 50 -1.24 -3.84 0.05
CA SER A 50 -0.73 -2.83 0.99
C SER A 50 -1.68 -1.63 1.12
N ALA A 51 -2.29 -1.17 0.01
CA ALA A 51 -3.26 -0.09 0.01
C ALA A 51 -4.53 -0.46 0.80
N ILE A 52 -5.03 -1.68 0.63
CA ILE A 52 -6.15 -2.22 1.41
C ILE A 52 -5.82 -2.28 2.90
N ALA A 53 -4.64 -2.80 3.26
CA ALA A 53 -4.19 -2.87 4.65
C ALA A 53 -4.06 -1.47 5.27
N MET A 54 -3.58 -0.49 4.52
CA MET A 54 -3.48 0.89 4.96
C MET A 54 -4.85 1.54 5.17
N LEU A 55 -5.82 1.34 4.29
CA LEU A 55 -7.19 1.82 4.48
C LEU A 55 -7.82 1.24 5.74
N ARG A 56 -7.57 -0.04 6.04
CA ARG A 56 -8.01 -0.66 7.31
C ARG A 56 -7.34 -0.01 8.52
N THR A 57 -6.07 0.36 8.41
CA THR A 57 -5.34 1.07 9.46
C THR A 57 -5.91 2.48 9.67
N ILE A 58 -6.18 3.22 8.59
CA ILE A 58 -6.82 4.54 8.64
C ILE A 58 -8.20 4.44 9.30
N THR A 59 -9.02 3.46 8.90
CA THR A 59 -10.34 3.26 9.50
C THR A 59 -10.26 2.99 11.01
N LYS A 60 -9.32 2.14 11.45
CA LYS A 60 -9.09 1.89 12.89
C LYS A 60 -8.65 3.16 13.61
N ALA A 61 -7.77 3.96 13.00
CA ALA A 61 -7.30 5.22 13.55
C ALA A 61 -8.47 6.22 13.71
N GLU A 62 -9.37 6.30 12.72
CA GLU A 62 -10.58 7.13 12.78
C GLU A 62 -11.52 6.71 13.92
N PHE A 63 -11.75 5.41 14.10
CA PHE A 63 -12.57 4.94 15.23
C PHE A 63 -11.90 5.21 16.60
N ALA A 64 -10.58 5.03 16.69
CA ALA A 64 -9.85 5.35 17.91
C ALA A 64 -9.89 6.86 18.21
N TYR A 65 -9.68 7.69 17.20
CA TYR A 65 -9.81 9.14 17.30
C TYR A 65 -11.21 9.55 17.75
N ALA A 66 -12.25 9.02 17.11
CA ALA A 66 -13.63 9.34 17.45
C ALA A 66 -13.96 9.00 18.92
N SER A 67 -13.44 7.89 19.45
CA SER A 67 -13.70 7.46 20.82
C SER A 67 -12.88 8.22 21.87
N GLU A 68 -11.64 8.62 21.55
CA GLU A 68 -10.72 9.20 22.53
C GLU A 68 -10.70 10.76 22.53
N CYS A 69 -10.79 11.38 21.35
CA CYS A 69 -10.60 12.81 21.17
C CYS A 69 -11.73 13.49 20.39
N GLY A 70 -12.28 12.79 19.40
CA GLY A 70 -13.26 13.33 18.46
C GLY A 70 -14.69 13.45 18.99
N ARG A 71 -14.96 13.05 20.23
CA ARG A 71 -16.31 13.09 20.85
C ARG A 71 -17.39 12.42 20.02
N GLY A 72 -17.06 11.26 19.43
CA GLY A 72 -17.94 10.50 18.55
C GLY A 72 -17.90 10.95 17.08
N HIS A 73 -17.04 11.90 16.72
CA HIS A 73 -16.86 12.41 15.36
C HIS A 73 -15.48 12.07 14.81
N TYR A 74 -15.32 12.12 13.50
CA TYR A 74 -14.14 11.69 12.77
C TYR A 74 -13.19 12.85 12.46
N ALA A 75 -11.92 12.52 12.22
CA ALA A 75 -10.89 13.48 11.87
C ALA A 75 -11.15 14.10 10.48
N PRO A 76 -10.85 15.39 10.28
CA PRO A 76 -11.03 16.05 8.99
C PRO A 76 -9.94 15.68 7.98
N SER A 77 -8.78 15.18 8.42
CA SER A 77 -7.63 14.88 7.57
C SER A 77 -6.69 13.82 8.18
N LEU A 78 -5.81 13.26 7.36
CA LEU A 78 -4.75 12.35 7.82
C LEU A 78 -3.78 13.04 8.77
N ALA A 79 -3.48 14.32 8.56
CA ALA A 79 -2.62 15.10 9.45
C ALA A 79 -3.22 15.23 10.86
N THR A 80 -4.53 15.29 10.99
CA THR A 80 -5.19 15.27 12.30
C THR A 80 -4.99 13.94 13.02
N LEU A 81 -5.06 12.82 12.31
CA LEU A 81 -4.77 11.48 12.87
C LEU A 81 -3.29 11.27 13.21
N GLY A 82 -2.40 12.02 12.54
CA GLY A 82 -0.97 12.06 12.82
C GLY A 82 -0.60 12.93 14.04
N SER A 83 -1.54 13.71 14.56
CA SER A 83 -1.30 14.52 15.77
C SER A 83 -1.21 13.65 17.02
N ALA A 84 -0.50 14.15 18.04
CA ALA A 84 -0.37 13.47 19.32
C ALA A 84 -1.74 13.27 19.99
N ARG A 85 -1.94 12.13 20.63
CA ARG A 85 -3.12 11.83 21.45
C ARG A 85 -3.07 12.62 22.75
N PRO A 86 -4.21 13.00 23.31
CA PRO A 86 -4.23 13.64 24.63
C PRO A 86 -3.53 12.80 25.69
N GLY A 87 -2.53 13.40 26.33
CA GLY A 87 -1.76 12.73 27.42
C GLY A 87 -0.84 11.59 26.97
N ARG A 88 -0.57 11.47 25.68
CA ARG A 88 0.36 10.49 25.11
C ARG A 88 1.19 11.12 24.01
N ASP A 89 2.46 10.70 23.88
CA ASP A 89 3.35 11.11 22.78
C ASP A 89 3.12 10.30 21.48
N GLN A 90 2.06 9.49 21.43
CA GLN A 90 1.74 8.64 20.29
C GLN A 90 0.54 9.21 19.51
N SER A 91 0.69 9.28 18.21
CA SER A 91 -0.38 9.60 17.26
C SER A 91 -1.31 8.39 16.97
N TYR A 92 -2.45 8.63 16.30
CA TYR A 92 -3.35 7.57 15.83
C TYR A 92 -2.81 6.86 14.59
N LEU A 93 -2.02 7.57 13.78
CA LEU A 93 -1.30 7.04 12.63
C LEU A 93 0.20 7.28 12.80
N SER A 94 1.01 6.40 12.21
CA SER A 94 2.46 6.57 12.15
C SER A 94 2.84 7.84 11.36
N GLU A 95 3.97 8.44 11.70
CA GLU A 95 4.44 9.72 11.14
C GLU A 95 4.54 9.69 9.60
N ASP A 96 4.92 8.55 9.02
CA ASP A 96 5.06 8.39 7.57
C ASP A 96 3.74 8.56 6.78
N ILE A 97 2.59 8.46 7.45
CA ILE A 97 1.26 8.66 6.86
C ILE A 97 0.54 9.87 7.46
N GLY A 98 0.76 10.14 8.75
CA GLY A 98 0.05 11.19 9.48
C GLY A 98 0.66 12.59 9.42
N LEU A 99 1.82 12.79 8.76
CA LEU A 99 2.45 14.12 8.68
C LEU A 99 1.88 15.01 7.57
N VAL A 100 1.26 14.42 6.56
CA VAL A 100 0.71 15.14 5.40
C VAL A 100 -0.69 14.66 5.06
N ASP A 101 -1.48 15.53 4.41
CA ASP A 101 -2.87 15.22 4.07
C ASP A 101 -3.03 14.21 2.92
N MET A 102 -2.03 14.10 2.05
CA MET A 102 -2.06 13.16 0.91
C MET A 102 -0.74 12.39 0.81
N PRO A 103 -0.45 11.48 1.77
CA PRO A 103 0.77 10.70 1.75
C PRO A 103 0.76 9.68 0.60
N GLU A 104 1.97 9.41 0.10
CA GLU A 104 2.21 8.40 -0.93
C GLU A 104 2.99 7.22 -0.33
N ARG A 105 2.45 6.01 -0.48
CA ARG A 105 3.10 4.80 0.02
C ARG A 105 2.83 3.61 -0.89
N ASN A 106 3.86 2.83 -1.18
CA ASN A 106 3.78 1.62 -2.01
C ASN A 106 3.03 1.84 -3.33
N GLY A 107 3.31 2.99 -4.00
CA GLY A 107 2.70 3.30 -5.29
C GLY A 107 1.24 3.74 -5.24
N TYR A 108 0.71 4.05 -4.04
CA TYR A 108 -0.63 4.58 -3.81
C TYR A 108 -0.60 5.90 -3.07
N ARG A 109 -1.53 6.80 -3.41
CA ARG A 109 -1.82 8.04 -2.69
C ARG A 109 -3.06 7.85 -1.86
N PHE A 110 -3.00 8.29 -0.59
CA PHE A 110 -4.10 8.19 0.36
C PHE A 110 -4.69 9.57 0.64
N ASN A 111 -5.99 9.63 0.86
CA ASN A 111 -6.67 10.86 1.20
C ASN A 111 -7.87 10.58 2.12
N ILE A 112 -8.18 11.53 3.02
CA ILE A 112 -9.44 11.57 3.78
C ILE A 112 -10.20 12.81 3.36
N LEU A 113 -11.48 12.65 3.08
CA LEU A 113 -12.45 13.68 2.73
C LEU A 113 -13.68 13.55 3.62
N PRO A 114 -14.51 14.60 3.72
CA PRO A 114 -15.84 14.44 4.28
C PRO A 114 -16.61 13.36 3.55
N GLY A 115 -17.26 12.45 4.31
CA GLY A 115 -18.11 11.41 3.74
C GLY A 115 -19.44 11.96 3.25
N LEU A 116 -20.28 11.07 2.71
CA LEU A 116 -21.64 11.44 2.28
C LEU A 116 -22.43 12.03 3.45
N ASP A 117 -23.16 13.12 3.19
CA ASP A 117 -23.96 13.87 4.18
C ASP A 117 -23.17 14.32 5.41
N SER A 118 -21.85 14.55 5.24
CA SER A 118 -20.99 15.00 6.32
C SER A 118 -21.30 16.44 6.71
N SER A 119 -21.47 16.66 8.01
CA SER A 119 -21.57 17.99 8.62
C SER A 119 -20.40 18.24 9.57
N ALA A 120 -20.22 19.49 9.98
CA ALA A 120 -19.27 19.83 11.03
C ALA A 120 -19.72 19.20 12.36
N GLY A 121 -18.83 18.46 13.00
CA GLY A 121 -19.01 17.94 14.34
C GLY A 121 -18.53 18.94 15.41
N LEU A 122 -18.65 18.54 16.67
CA LEU A 122 -18.09 19.30 17.79
C LEU A 122 -16.55 19.34 17.67
N PRO A 123 -15.91 20.45 18.09
CA PRO A 123 -14.47 20.49 18.16
C PRO A 123 -13.91 19.33 19.01
N ASP A 124 -12.82 18.74 18.56
CA ASP A 124 -12.12 17.67 19.26
C ASP A 124 -11.43 18.16 20.55
N CYS A 125 -10.67 17.28 21.19
CA CYS A 125 -9.90 17.59 22.39
C CYS A 125 -8.79 18.63 22.16
N ASN A 126 -8.34 18.83 20.91
CA ASN A 126 -7.34 19.81 20.48
C ASN A 126 -7.99 21.08 19.86
N LYS A 127 -9.33 21.22 19.96
CA LYS A 127 -10.14 22.30 19.36
C LYS A 127 -10.14 22.32 17.82
N ILE A 128 -9.83 21.18 17.18
CA ILE A 128 -9.92 21.02 15.73
C ILE A 128 -11.36 20.65 15.36
N ALA A 129 -11.89 21.25 14.29
CA ALA A 129 -13.22 20.93 13.78
C ALA A 129 -13.25 19.48 13.27
N THR A 130 -14.25 18.71 13.73
CA THR A 130 -14.44 17.30 13.33
C THR A 130 -15.50 17.16 12.23
N ARG A 131 -15.73 15.93 11.76
CA ARG A 131 -16.72 15.57 10.75
C ARG A 131 -17.62 14.44 11.24
N THR A 132 -18.91 14.48 10.89
CA THR A 132 -19.86 13.43 11.28
C THR A 132 -19.65 12.12 10.51
N THR A 133 -19.12 12.21 9.30
CA THR A 133 -18.78 11.06 8.45
C THR A 133 -17.44 11.30 7.78
N PHE A 134 -16.73 10.23 7.41
CA PHE A 134 -15.50 10.30 6.64
C PHE A 134 -15.56 9.43 5.40
N TYR A 135 -14.72 9.76 4.45
CA TYR A 135 -14.43 9.00 3.24
C TYR A 135 -12.93 8.92 3.06
N ALA A 136 -12.35 7.73 3.17
CA ALA A 136 -10.93 7.51 2.93
C ALA A 136 -10.73 6.76 1.62
N SER A 137 -9.76 7.18 0.83
CA SER A 137 -9.48 6.62 -0.49
C SER A 137 -8.00 6.32 -0.69
N ALA A 138 -7.72 5.34 -1.55
CA ALA A 138 -6.39 5.00 -2.03
C ALA A 138 -6.43 4.90 -3.56
N THR A 139 -5.60 5.71 -4.23
CA THR A 139 -5.53 5.77 -5.68
C THR A 139 -4.12 5.44 -6.17
N PRO A 140 -3.97 4.63 -7.26
CA PRO A 140 -2.65 4.30 -7.77
C PRO A 140 -1.98 5.53 -8.37
N LEU A 141 -0.69 5.73 -8.10
CA LEU A 141 0.11 6.83 -8.66
C LEU A 141 0.31 6.70 -10.16
N ALA A 142 0.42 5.47 -10.65
CA ALA A 142 0.56 5.17 -12.07
C ALA A 142 -0.29 3.93 -12.40
N LEU A 143 -1.44 4.15 -13.05
CA LEU A 143 -2.34 3.09 -13.46
C LEU A 143 -1.63 2.09 -14.39
N GLY A 144 -1.79 0.79 -14.10
CA GLY A 144 -1.15 -0.31 -14.84
C GLY A 144 0.32 -0.54 -14.48
N ARG A 145 0.92 0.27 -13.59
CA ARG A 145 2.30 0.10 -13.10
C ARG A 145 2.36 -0.08 -11.59
N THR A 146 1.71 0.80 -10.83
CA THR A 146 1.67 0.70 -9.36
C THR A 146 0.43 0.00 -8.84
N GLY A 147 -0.65 0.00 -9.61
CA GLY A 147 -1.91 -0.70 -9.36
C GLY A 147 -2.86 -0.60 -10.54
N SER A 148 -3.89 -1.41 -10.55
CA SER A 148 -4.95 -1.46 -11.57
C SER A 148 -6.30 -0.96 -11.04
N ARG A 149 -6.43 -0.82 -9.72
CA ARG A 149 -7.68 -0.49 -9.02
C ARG A 149 -7.47 0.62 -8.01
N ALA A 150 -8.50 1.42 -7.80
CA ALA A 150 -8.60 2.34 -6.68
C ALA A 150 -9.53 1.77 -5.61
N PHE A 151 -9.31 2.18 -4.37
CA PHE A 151 -10.03 1.67 -3.20
C PHE A 151 -10.60 2.82 -2.39
N ALA A 152 -11.70 2.56 -1.69
CA ALA A 152 -12.29 3.50 -0.74
C ALA A 152 -12.95 2.78 0.44
N THR A 153 -13.08 3.51 1.55
CA THR A 153 -13.76 3.06 2.76
C THR A 153 -14.44 4.25 3.45
N SER A 154 -15.30 3.97 4.40
CA SER A 154 -15.98 4.96 5.23
C SER A 154 -16.22 4.37 6.63
N GLN A 155 -17.03 5.07 7.43
CA GLN A 155 -17.48 4.61 8.75
C GLN A 155 -18.22 3.25 8.73
N SER A 156 -18.65 2.76 7.56
CA SER A 156 -19.23 1.42 7.42
C SER A 156 -18.20 0.29 7.54
N ASN A 157 -16.91 0.62 7.62
CA ASN A 157 -15.77 -0.30 7.75
C ASN A 157 -15.59 -1.30 6.58
N GLY A 158 -16.36 -1.15 5.51
CA GLY A 158 -16.22 -1.92 4.29
C GLY A 158 -15.20 -1.29 3.35
N ILE A 159 -14.37 -2.11 2.69
CA ILE A 159 -13.49 -1.62 1.63
C ILE A 159 -14.11 -1.94 0.28
N TRP A 160 -14.23 -0.92 -0.54
CA TRP A 160 -14.77 -0.99 -1.88
C TRP A 160 -13.67 -0.74 -2.90
N GLN A 161 -13.74 -1.41 -4.03
CA GLN A 161 -12.79 -1.30 -5.13
C GLN A 161 -13.48 -0.94 -6.44
N ARG A 162 -12.71 -0.28 -7.30
CA ARG A 162 -13.12 0.03 -8.66
C ARG A 162 -11.90 -0.04 -9.60
N PRO A 163 -12.02 -0.64 -10.80
CA PRO A 163 -10.97 -0.56 -11.81
C PRO A 163 -10.66 0.90 -12.18
N GLY A 164 -9.38 1.20 -12.39
CA GLY A 164 -8.93 2.53 -12.77
C GLY A 164 -8.33 3.33 -11.60
N SER A 165 -8.11 4.63 -11.84
CA SER A 165 -7.52 5.56 -10.86
C SER A 165 -8.54 6.40 -10.10
N VAL A 166 -9.83 6.28 -10.44
CA VAL A 166 -10.92 7.00 -9.76
C VAL A 166 -11.46 6.14 -8.63
N PRO A 167 -11.41 6.59 -7.37
CA PRO A 167 -11.87 5.79 -6.25
C PRO A 167 -13.40 5.59 -6.28
N PRO A 168 -13.91 4.50 -5.65
CA PRO A 168 -15.34 4.24 -5.53
C PRO A 168 -16.09 5.44 -4.95
N PRO A 169 -17.12 5.97 -5.62
CA PRO A 169 -17.92 7.07 -5.08
C PRO A 169 -18.86 6.60 -3.97
N GLN A 170 -19.30 7.52 -3.11
CA GLN A 170 -20.40 7.29 -2.18
C GLN A 170 -21.74 7.74 -2.81
N PRO A 171 -22.86 7.07 -2.53
CA PRO A 171 -22.99 5.84 -1.76
C PRO A 171 -22.33 4.66 -2.46
N PHE A 172 -21.67 3.78 -1.69
CA PHE A 172 -21.02 2.61 -2.25
C PHE A 172 -22.04 1.63 -2.86
N GLY A 173 -21.71 1.07 -4.01
CA GLY A 173 -22.55 0.16 -4.77
C GLY A 173 -22.04 0.02 -6.20
N ALA A 174 -22.81 -0.60 -7.08
CA ALA A 174 -22.44 -0.77 -8.47
C ALA A 174 -22.11 0.60 -9.13
N PRO A 175 -21.05 0.68 -9.94
CA PRO A 175 -20.19 -0.40 -10.46
C PRO A 175 -18.98 -0.76 -9.56
N SER A 176 -18.96 -0.33 -8.30
CA SER A 176 -17.89 -0.67 -7.35
C SER A 176 -18.19 -2.01 -6.66
N GLU A 177 -17.14 -2.75 -6.33
CA GLU A 177 -17.22 -4.07 -5.73
C GLU A 177 -16.68 -4.04 -4.30
N TYR A 178 -17.27 -4.86 -3.42
CA TYR A 178 -16.78 -5.05 -2.07
C TYR A 178 -15.54 -5.97 -2.07
N VAL A 179 -14.53 -5.60 -1.29
CA VAL A 179 -13.32 -6.41 -1.10
C VAL A 179 -13.54 -7.34 0.09
N HIS A 180 -13.54 -8.63 -0.18
CA HIS A 180 -13.68 -9.70 0.82
C HIS A 180 -12.40 -9.98 1.61
#